data_24918553c4e9e5dfc60c304116fb31ab
#
_entry.id   24918553c4e9e5dfc60c304116fb31ab
#
_cell.length_a   1.000
_cell.length_b   1.000
_cell.length_c   1.000
_cell.angle_alpha   90.00
_cell.angle_beta   90.00
_cell.angle_gamma   90.00
#
_symmetry.space_group_name_H-M   'P 1'
#
loop_
_entity.id
_entity.type
_entity.pdbx_description
1 polymer ?
#
loop_
_entity_poly.entity_id
_entity_poly.type
_entity_poly.pdbx_seq_one_letter_code
_entity_poly.pdbx_strand_id
1 'polypeptide(L)'
;MIRRLIGVGLIMISVGCSSAKDRDTALSETVKAFVSQFKTSAPVDPRQVLTRAAIDAANIPLLLAEIPKIQSAGTLALLPGQRQQPDTWFGADGASFTLHKGVVVATRGLPFDLMFADSVPTIEALEKGGGRYDRTYKYLTGDNRDQIVTYQCRLQFQSVETVTIFEIRIETKRFSETCFNPDQSFTNIYWVDHAKVVHKSQQFLNFSLGYALTEKLR
;
A
#
# COMPACT_ATOMS: atom_id res chain seq x y z
N MET A 1 22.54 -79.32 -1.33
CA MET A 1 23.32 -78.04 -1.43
C MET A 1 22.32 -76.98 -1.83
N ILE A 2 21.85 -76.15 -0.85
CA ILE A 2 20.84 -75.14 -1.04
C ILE A 2 21.53 -73.77 -0.89
N ARG A 3 21.62 -73.04 -1.97
CA ARG A 3 22.21 -71.68 -2.03
C ARG A 3 21.12 -70.69 -1.69
N ARG A 4 21.22 -70.06 -0.49
CA ARG A 4 20.35 -68.93 -0.10
C ARG A 4 20.85 -67.64 -0.75
N LEU A 5 20.03 -67.04 -1.60
CA LEU A 5 20.23 -65.65 -2.09
C LEU A 5 19.63 -64.67 -1.08
N ILE A 6 20.47 -63.83 -0.52
CA ILE A 6 20.05 -62.72 0.33
C ILE A 6 19.82 -61.51 -0.57
N GLY A 7 18.54 -61.10 -0.71
CA GLY A 7 18.17 -59.87 -1.39
C GLY A 7 18.37 -58.65 -0.49
N VAL A 8 19.25 -57.77 -0.88
CA VAL A 8 19.45 -56.46 -0.21
C VAL A 8 18.39 -55.50 -0.76
N GLY A 9 17.39 -55.20 0.07
CA GLY A 9 16.36 -54.19 -0.23
C GLY A 9 16.94 -52.79 -0.06
N LEU A 10 17.04 -52.05 -1.15
CA LEU A 10 17.44 -50.61 -1.18
C LEU A 10 16.25 -49.79 -0.72
N ILE A 11 16.29 -49.26 0.51
CA ILE A 11 15.27 -48.32 1.02
C ILE A 11 15.65 -46.94 0.44
N MET A 12 14.88 -46.48 -0.56
CA MET A 12 14.92 -45.07 -0.98
C MET A 12 14.21 -44.20 0.05
N ILE A 13 14.98 -43.44 0.80
CA ILE A 13 14.49 -42.36 1.66
C ILE A 13 14.20 -41.16 0.74
N SER A 14 12.92 -40.97 0.41
CA SER A 14 12.46 -39.72 -0.24
C SER A 14 12.51 -38.60 0.77
N VAL A 15 13.51 -37.73 0.66
CA VAL A 15 13.57 -36.44 1.37
C VAL A 15 12.49 -35.56 0.72
N GLY A 16 11.33 -35.49 1.36
CA GLY A 16 10.29 -34.53 1.00
C GLY A 16 10.78 -33.13 1.31
N CYS A 17 11.04 -32.32 0.29
CA CYS A 17 11.17 -30.87 0.43
C CYS A 17 9.82 -30.35 0.94
N SER A 18 9.68 -30.11 2.23
CA SER A 18 8.57 -29.32 2.77
C SER A 18 8.75 -27.88 2.32
N SER A 19 7.96 -27.49 1.35
CA SER A 19 7.91 -26.12 0.82
C SER A 19 7.57 -25.13 1.93
N ALA A 20 8.23 -24.00 1.93
CA ALA A 20 7.99 -22.84 2.82
C ALA A 20 6.57 -22.23 2.71
N LYS A 21 5.66 -22.91 2.02
CA LYS A 21 4.29 -22.50 1.72
C LYS A 21 3.37 -22.45 2.95
N ASP A 22 3.66 -23.24 3.99
CA ASP A 22 2.78 -23.33 5.16
C ASP A 22 2.94 -22.18 6.17
N ARG A 23 4.10 -21.52 6.20
CA ARG A 23 4.31 -20.35 7.07
C ARG A 23 3.60 -19.09 6.56
N ASP A 24 3.59 -18.90 5.24
CA ASP A 24 2.92 -17.74 4.63
C ASP A 24 1.40 -17.83 4.74
N THR A 25 0.85 -19.06 4.74
CA THR A 25 -0.59 -19.30 4.86
C THR A 25 -1.11 -18.97 6.26
N ALA A 26 -0.43 -19.40 7.32
CA ALA A 26 -0.85 -19.16 8.70
C ALA A 26 -0.77 -17.66 9.08
N LEU A 27 0.27 -16.94 8.64
CA LEU A 27 0.41 -15.50 8.84
C LEU A 27 -0.63 -14.71 8.01
N SER A 28 -0.92 -15.15 6.80
CA SER A 28 -1.98 -14.61 5.95
C SER A 28 -3.36 -14.77 6.60
N GLU A 29 -3.66 -15.92 7.21
CA GLU A 29 -4.94 -16.16 7.90
C GLU A 29 -5.08 -15.30 9.16
N THR A 30 -4.01 -15.11 9.93
CA THR A 30 -4.04 -14.26 11.12
C THR A 30 -4.31 -12.79 10.75
N VAL A 31 -3.68 -12.29 9.70
CA VAL A 31 -3.91 -10.92 9.21
C VAL A 31 -5.32 -10.79 8.63
N LYS A 32 -5.78 -11.77 7.84
CA LYS A 32 -7.16 -11.80 7.34
C LYS A 32 -8.18 -11.83 8.47
N ALA A 33 -7.96 -12.66 9.50
CA ALA A 33 -8.83 -12.73 10.68
C ALA A 33 -8.86 -11.38 11.42
N PHE A 34 -7.71 -10.72 11.60
CA PHE A 34 -7.65 -9.41 12.22
C PHE A 34 -8.38 -8.35 11.41
N VAL A 35 -8.09 -8.25 10.11
CA VAL A 35 -8.72 -7.27 9.22
C VAL A 35 -10.21 -7.58 9.04
N SER A 36 -10.64 -8.86 9.07
CA SER A 36 -12.05 -9.24 9.01
C SER A 36 -12.86 -8.85 10.23
N GLN A 37 -12.25 -8.65 11.41
CA GLN A 37 -12.94 -8.12 12.59
C GLN A 37 -13.49 -6.70 12.38
N PHE A 38 -12.90 -5.96 11.42
CA PHE A 38 -13.34 -4.62 11.03
C PHE A 38 -14.25 -4.62 9.79
N LYS A 39 -14.57 -5.81 9.25
CA LYS A 39 -15.46 -5.96 8.10
C LYS A 39 -16.91 -5.92 8.58
N THR A 40 -17.53 -4.77 8.51
CA THR A 40 -18.98 -4.62 8.71
C THR A 40 -19.70 -4.78 7.37
N SER A 41 -20.89 -5.37 7.39
CA SER A 41 -21.73 -5.65 6.20
C SER A 41 -22.30 -4.40 5.51
N ALA A 42 -22.03 -3.21 6.05
CA ALA A 42 -22.33 -1.90 5.45
C ALA A 42 -21.02 -1.09 5.37
N PRO A 43 -20.90 -0.12 4.45
CA PRO A 43 -19.78 0.79 4.40
C PRO A 43 -19.78 1.67 5.65
N VAL A 44 -19.22 1.18 6.73
CA VAL A 44 -19.00 1.95 7.96
C VAL A 44 -17.67 2.66 7.82
N ASP A 45 -17.68 3.97 8.08
CA ASP A 45 -16.47 4.76 8.13
C ASP A 45 -15.51 4.14 9.18
N PRO A 46 -14.31 3.67 8.78
CA PRO A 46 -13.34 3.08 9.70
C PRO A 46 -13.01 3.99 10.89
N ARG A 47 -13.15 5.31 10.73
CA ARG A 47 -12.91 6.29 11.80
C ARG A 47 -13.93 6.21 12.93
N GLN A 48 -15.12 5.64 12.68
CA GLN A 48 -16.18 5.49 13.71
C GLN A 48 -16.01 4.23 14.54
N VAL A 49 -15.32 3.21 14.00
CA VAL A 49 -15.19 1.89 14.65
C VAL A 49 -13.77 1.60 15.14
N LEU A 50 -12.77 2.20 14.51
CA LEU A 50 -11.38 1.97 14.86
C LEU A 50 -10.97 2.91 16.01
N THR A 51 -10.43 2.35 17.08
CA THR A 51 -9.93 3.12 18.23
C THR A 51 -8.42 3.05 18.31
N ARG A 52 -7.77 4.02 18.98
CA ARG A 52 -6.33 3.98 19.22
C ARG A 52 -5.91 2.69 19.92
N ALA A 53 -6.65 2.29 20.93
CA ALA A 53 -6.39 1.05 21.68
C ALA A 53 -6.41 -0.20 20.76
N ALA A 54 -7.37 -0.27 19.82
CA ALA A 54 -7.44 -1.37 18.86
C ALA A 54 -6.25 -1.36 17.88
N ILE A 55 -5.84 -0.17 17.41
CA ILE A 55 -4.67 -0.01 16.54
C ILE A 55 -3.39 -0.47 17.25
N ASP A 56 -3.22 -0.10 18.53
CA ASP A 56 -2.04 -0.47 19.30
C ASP A 56 -2.03 -1.96 19.64
N ALA A 57 -3.18 -2.54 19.97
CA ALA A 57 -3.34 -3.96 20.26
C ALA A 57 -3.06 -4.85 19.05
N ALA A 58 -3.29 -4.36 17.83
CA ALA A 58 -3.02 -5.09 16.60
C ALA A 58 -1.54 -5.47 16.45
N ASN A 59 -0.64 -4.65 16.97
CA ASN A 59 0.82 -4.86 16.95
C ASN A 59 1.43 -5.16 15.56
N ILE A 60 0.77 -4.70 14.48
CA ILE A 60 1.22 -4.78 13.09
C ILE A 60 1.14 -3.40 12.45
N PRO A 61 1.93 -3.11 11.40
CA PRO A 61 1.77 -1.89 10.64
C PRO A 61 0.39 -1.81 9.99
N LEU A 62 -0.32 -0.70 10.20
CA LEU A 62 -1.65 -0.43 9.66
C LEU A 62 -1.68 0.88 8.90
N LEU A 63 -2.44 0.90 7.82
CA LEU A 63 -2.71 2.05 6.98
C LEU A 63 -4.23 2.21 6.83
N LEU A 64 -4.77 3.39 7.04
CA LEU A 64 -6.11 3.74 6.60
C LEU A 64 -6.02 4.23 5.16
N ALA A 65 -6.86 3.71 4.27
CA ALA A 65 -7.01 4.21 2.91
C ALA A 65 -8.49 4.51 2.61
N GLU A 66 -8.75 5.66 2.01
CA GLU A 66 -10.07 6.13 1.63
C GLU A 66 -10.06 6.59 0.18
N ILE A 67 -11.09 6.26 -0.59
CA ILE A 67 -11.33 6.76 -1.95
C ILE A 67 -12.71 7.42 -1.96
N PRO A 68 -12.81 8.71 -1.62
CA PRO A 68 -14.10 9.38 -1.41
C PRO A 68 -15.02 9.33 -2.63
N LYS A 69 -14.48 9.39 -3.84
CA LYS A 69 -15.27 9.39 -5.09
C LYS A 69 -16.12 8.13 -5.28
N ILE A 70 -15.69 7.00 -4.74
CA ILE A 70 -16.43 5.73 -4.76
C ILE A 70 -16.93 5.30 -3.38
N GLN A 71 -16.85 6.21 -2.40
CA GLN A 71 -17.28 5.99 -1.01
C GLN A 71 -16.66 4.72 -0.40
N SER A 72 -15.40 4.42 -0.75
CA SER A 72 -14.65 3.28 -0.24
C SER A 72 -13.68 3.73 0.83
N ALA A 73 -13.66 3.02 1.96
CA ALA A 73 -12.70 3.22 3.03
C ALA A 73 -12.35 1.87 3.67
N GLY A 74 -11.08 1.69 4.04
CA GLY A 74 -10.63 0.44 4.63
C GLY A 74 -9.33 0.58 5.41
N THR A 75 -9.14 -0.33 6.36
CA THR A 75 -7.86 -0.51 7.04
C THR A 75 -7.07 -1.59 6.31
N LEU A 76 -5.86 -1.26 5.95
CA LEU A 76 -4.92 -2.14 5.25
C LEU A 76 -3.80 -2.53 6.21
N ALA A 77 -3.32 -3.76 6.10
CA ALA A 77 -2.21 -4.28 6.87
C ALA A 77 -1.00 -4.61 5.98
N LEU A 78 0.19 -4.33 6.49
CA LEU A 78 1.43 -4.79 5.87
C LEU A 78 1.72 -6.21 6.34
N LEU A 79 1.84 -7.16 5.40
CA LEU A 79 2.14 -8.54 5.73
C LEU A 79 3.58 -8.70 6.26
N PRO A 80 3.78 -9.53 7.29
CA PRO A 80 5.12 -9.86 7.78
C PRO A 80 6.00 -10.44 6.68
N GLY A 81 7.27 -10.00 6.63
CA GLY A 81 8.23 -10.45 5.61
C GLY A 81 8.27 -9.61 4.33
N GLN A 82 7.28 -8.75 4.09
CA GLN A 82 7.23 -7.86 2.93
C GLN A 82 7.74 -6.44 3.23
N ARG A 83 8.84 -6.33 3.98
CA ARG A 83 9.48 -5.04 4.30
C ARG A 83 10.49 -4.59 3.22
N GLN A 84 10.33 -5.07 1.99
CA GLN A 84 11.14 -4.60 0.86
C GLN A 84 10.38 -3.49 0.16
N GLN A 85 10.95 -2.29 0.12
CA GLN A 85 10.35 -1.15 -0.59
C GLN A 85 10.30 -1.43 -2.11
N PRO A 86 9.16 -1.20 -2.76
CA PRO A 86 7.90 -0.67 -2.22
C PRO A 86 7.08 -1.71 -1.41
N ASP A 87 6.41 -1.25 -0.34
CA ASP A 87 5.58 -2.06 0.55
C ASP A 87 4.17 -2.26 -0.02
N THR A 88 3.63 -3.48 0.03
CA THR A 88 2.24 -3.76 -0.36
C THR A 88 1.35 -3.98 0.87
N TRP A 89 0.31 -3.18 0.97
CA TRP A 89 -0.68 -3.15 2.04
C TRP A 89 -1.97 -3.79 1.58
N PHE A 90 -2.52 -4.71 2.34
CA PHE A 90 -3.67 -5.54 1.97
C PHE A 90 -4.90 -5.22 2.81
N GLY A 91 -6.04 -5.02 2.16
CA GLY A 91 -7.36 -4.91 2.77
C GLY A 91 -8.06 -6.27 2.91
N ALA A 92 -9.06 -6.33 3.80
CA ALA A 92 -9.88 -7.54 4.00
C ALA A 92 -10.76 -7.89 2.80
N ASP A 93 -11.08 -6.90 2.00
CA ASP A 93 -11.90 -7.00 0.78
C ASP A 93 -11.11 -7.48 -0.45
N GLY A 94 -9.79 -7.69 -0.29
CA GLY A 94 -8.88 -8.08 -1.37
C GLY A 94 -8.27 -6.89 -2.11
N ALA A 95 -8.66 -5.66 -1.81
CA ALA A 95 -7.97 -4.49 -2.34
C ALA A 95 -6.56 -4.38 -1.75
N SER A 96 -5.63 -3.87 -2.54
CA SER A 96 -4.27 -3.59 -2.05
C SER A 96 -3.70 -2.31 -2.63
N PHE A 97 -2.82 -1.69 -1.84
CA PHE A 97 -2.06 -0.52 -2.20
C PHE A 97 -0.57 -0.82 -2.07
N THR A 98 0.18 -0.54 -3.11
CA THR A 98 1.65 -0.59 -3.06
C THR A 98 2.17 0.84 -2.89
N LEU A 99 2.94 1.08 -1.83
CA LEU A 99 3.53 2.38 -1.51
C LEU A 99 5.06 2.26 -1.43
N HIS A 100 5.74 3.25 -1.99
CA HIS A 100 7.18 3.44 -1.82
C HIS A 100 7.42 4.67 -0.93
N LYS A 101 7.88 4.45 0.30
CA LYS A 101 8.05 5.52 1.33
C LYS A 101 6.80 6.41 1.47
N GLY A 102 5.59 5.82 1.37
CA GLY A 102 4.31 6.54 1.47
C GLY A 102 3.79 7.17 0.17
N VAL A 103 4.54 7.09 -0.93
CA VAL A 103 4.07 7.49 -2.27
C VAL A 103 3.41 6.29 -2.94
N VAL A 104 2.18 6.43 -3.41
CA VAL A 104 1.43 5.36 -4.08
C VAL A 104 2.09 5.02 -5.41
N VAL A 105 2.38 3.73 -5.60
CA VAL A 105 2.97 3.15 -6.81
C VAL A 105 1.94 2.37 -7.62
N ALA A 106 1.08 1.60 -6.95
CA ALA A 106 0.10 0.76 -7.62
C ALA A 106 -1.09 0.45 -6.70
N THR A 107 -2.22 0.06 -7.30
CA THR A 107 -3.37 -0.52 -6.61
C THR A 107 -3.78 -1.81 -7.28
N ARG A 108 -4.44 -2.71 -6.54
CA ARG A 108 -5.08 -3.92 -7.09
C ARG A 108 -6.40 -4.17 -6.39
N GLY A 109 -7.36 -4.70 -7.15
CA GLY A 109 -8.69 -5.04 -6.63
C GLY A 109 -9.67 -3.87 -6.59
N LEU A 110 -9.32 -2.72 -7.16
CA LEU A 110 -10.21 -1.58 -7.37
C LEU A 110 -10.87 -1.67 -8.76
N PRO A 111 -12.03 -1.01 -8.99
CA PRO A 111 -12.70 -1.02 -10.30
C PRO A 111 -11.82 -0.51 -11.46
N PHE A 112 -10.89 0.39 -11.16
CA PHE A 112 -9.93 0.96 -12.11
C PHE A 112 -8.57 1.09 -11.45
N ASP A 113 -7.76 0.04 -11.53
CA ASP A 113 -6.47 0.00 -10.86
C ASP A 113 -5.44 0.95 -11.48
N LEU A 114 -4.65 1.57 -10.61
CA LEU A 114 -3.38 2.17 -10.99
C LEU A 114 -2.36 1.05 -11.17
N MET A 115 -1.94 0.79 -12.40
CA MET A 115 -1.00 -0.29 -12.67
C MET A 115 0.39 0.02 -12.18
N PHE A 116 0.83 1.26 -12.36
CA PHE A 116 2.12 1.77 -11.90
C PHE A 116 2.13 3.30 -11.89
N ALA A 117 2.78 3.90 -10.89
CA ALA A 117 3.21 5.29 -10.90
C ALA A 117 4.66 5.37 -10.44
N ASP A 118 5.50 6.07 -11.20
CA ASP A 118 6.87 6.32 -10.79
C ASP A 118 6.88 7.18 -9.53
N SER A 119 7.48 6.66 -8.46
CA SER A 119 7.55 7.31 -7.15
C SER A 119 8.92 7.92 -6.84
N VAL A 120 9.95 7.50 -7.56
CA VAL A 120 11.33 7.88 -7.25
C VAL A 120 11.54 9.39 -7.32
N PRO A 121 11.13 10.09 -8.40
CA PRO A 121 11.31 11.53 -8.48
C PRO A 121 10.57 12.31 -7.39
N THR A 122 9.37 11.84 -7.02
CA THR A 122 8.57 12.46 -5.92
C THR A 122 9.28 12.30 -4.57
N ILE A 123 9.80 11.10 -4.28
CA ILE A 123 10.52 10.81 -3.03
C ILE A 123 11.76 11.69 -2.93
N GLU A 124 12.56 11.76 -3.98
CA GLU A 124 13.75 12.62 -4.02
C GLU A 124 13.40 14.10 -3.81
N ALA A 125 12.30 14.56 -4.41
CA ALA A 125 11.84 15.93 -4.24
C ALA A 125 11.35 16.20 -2.80
N LEU A 126 10.64 15.24 -2.16
CA LEU A 126 10.25 15.33 -0.75
C LEU A 126 11.48 15.40 0.18
N GLU A 127 12.49 14.59 -0.08
CA GLU A 127 13.75 14.59 0.68
C GLU A 127 14.51 15.92 0.55
N LYS A 128 14.54 16.50 -0.66
CA LYS A 128 15.16 17.80 -0.96
C LYS A 128 14.32 19.01 -0.51
N GLY A 129 13.02 18.80 -0.20
CA GLY A 129 12.10 19.88 0.20
C GLY A 129 11.41 20.59 -0.95
N GLY A 130 11.42 20.04 -2.16
CA GLY A 130 10.76 20.53 -3.36
C GLY A 130 11.53 20.21 -4.62
N GLY A 131 10.92 20.49 -5.79
CA GLY A 131 11.57 20.26 -7.09
C GLY A 131 10.60 20.23 -8.25
N ARG A 132 11.17 20.10 -9.46
CA ARG A 132 10.45 19.84 -10.71
C ARG A 132 11.01 18.58 -11.33
N TYR A 133 10.13 17.72 -11.86
CA TYR A 133 10.47 16.42 -12.43
C TYR A 133 9.33 15.90 -13.30
N ASP A 134 9.63 14.91 -14.11
CA ASP A 134 8.61 14.16 -14.82
C ASP A 134 8.19 12.95 -13.98
N ARG A 135 6.89 12.62 -14.04
CA ARG A 135 6.31 11.46 -13.37
C ARG A 135 5.46 10.67 -14.34
N THR A 136 5.73 9.38 -14.44
CA THR A 136 5.04 8.48 -15.36
C THR A 136 4.04 7.62 -14.62
N TYR A 137 2.83 7.52 -15.19
CA TYR A 137 1.75 6.65 -14.75
C TYR A 137 1.43 5.64 -15.84
N LYS A 138 1.07 4.42 -15.42
CA LYS A 138 0.63 3.35 -16.30
C LYS A 138 -0.73 2.85 -15.85
N TYR A 139 -1.65 2.77 -16.79
CA TYR A 139 -3.00 2.25 -16.63
C TYR A 139 -3.25 1.13 -17.63
N LEU A 140 -4.36 0.38 -17.47
CA LEU A 140 -4.92 -0.47 -18.50
C LEU A 140 -6.14 0.22 -19.10
N THR A 141 -6.22 0.18 -20.44
CA THR A 141 -7.43 0.56 -21.17
C THR A 141 -8.48 -0.55 -21.09
N GLY A 142 -9.73 -0.26 -21.46
CA GLY A 142 -10.82 -1.24 -21.43
C GLY A 142 -10.60 -2.47 -22.32
N ASP A 143 -9.70 -2.38 -23.32
CA ASP A 143 -9.25 -3.47 -24.18
C ASP A 143 -7.94 -4.13 -23.68
N ASN A 144 -7.60 -3.90 -22.41
CA ASN A 144 -6.45 -4.47 -21.69
C ASN A 144 -5.09 -4.10 -22.29
N ARG A 145 -4.97 -2.92 -22.88
CA ARG A 145 -3.70 -2.37 -23.37
C ARG A 145 -3.08 -1.43 -22.35
N ASP A 146 -1.76 -1.36 -22.37
CA ASP A 146 -1.01 -0.40 -21.58
C ASP A 146 -1.25 1.03 -22.08
N GLN A 147 -1.69 1.91 -21.19
CA GLN A 147 -1.72 3.35 -21.39
C GLN A 147 -0.67 3.99 -20.48
N ILE A 148 0.36 4.57 -21.08
CA ILE A 148 1.43 5.27 -20.37
C ILE A 148 1.21 6.78 -20.54
N VAL A 149 1.17 7.49 -19.41
CA VAL A 149 0.98 8.95 -19.36
C VAL A 149 2.08 9.57 -18.53
N THR A 150 2.78 10.55 -19.08
CA THR A 150 3.80 11.31 -18.36
C THR A 150 3.28 12.72 -18.06
N TYR A 151 3.53 13.17 -16.85
CA TYR A 151 3.19 14.50 -16.33
C TYR A 151 4.46 15.23 -15.91
N GLN A 152 4.47 16.53 -16.17
CA GLN A 152 5.44 17.43 -15.54
C GLN A 152 4.93 17.83 -14.17
N CYS A 153 5.70 17.52 -13.15
CA CYS A 153 5.31 17.74 -11.75
C CYS A 153 6.19 18.80 -11.08
N ARG A 154 5.57 19.54 -10.17
CA ARG A 154 6.24 20.49 -9.30
C ARG A 154 5.81 20.25 -7.86
N LEU A 155 6.77 19.85 -7.02
CA LEU A 155 6.59 19.72 -5.57
C LEU A 155 7.02 21.02 -4.87
N GLN A 156 6.19 21.53 -3.96
CA GLN A 156 6.44 22.74 -3.19
C GLN A 156 6.05 22.55 -1.73
N PHE A 157 6.91 23.02 -0.84
CA PHE A 157 6.57 23.20 0.57
C PHE A 157 5.46 24.26 0.70
N GLN A 158 4.49 24.00 1.58
CA GLN A 158 3.37 24.92 1.84
C GLN A 158 3.41 25.49 3.25
N SER A 159 3.43 24.62 4.25
CA SER A 159 3.31 25.00 5.66
C SER A 159 3.87 23.93 6.59
N VAL A 160 4.06 24.29 7.85
CA VAL A 160 4.20 23.33 8.95
C VAL A 160 2.82 23.17 9.59
N GLU A 161 2.38 21.94 9.75
CA GLU A 161 1.05 21.61 10.30
C GLU A 161 1.16 20.45 11.29
N THR A 162 0.40 20.51 12.37
CA THR A 162 0.20 19.35 13.23
C THR A 162 -1.00 18.54 12.71
N VAL A 163 -0.75 17.32 12.23
CA VAL A 163 -1.83 16.38 11.90
C VAL A 163 -2.15 15.52 13.11
N THR A 164 -3.44 15.19 13.29
CA THR A 164 -3.88 14.26 14.33
C THR A 164 -4.43 13.00 13.66
N ILE A 165 -3.80 11.86 13.92
CA ILE A 165 -4.19 10.55 13.39
C ILE A 165 -4.52 9.64 14.57
N PHE A 166 -5.82 9.34 14.77
CA PHE A 166 -6.31 8.52 15.90
C PHE A 166 -5.63 8.91 17.23
N GLU A 167 -5.82 10.17 17.65
CA GLU A 167 -5.32 10.78 18.90
C GLU A 167 -3.81 11.11 18.89
N ILE A 168 -3.00 10.54 17.99
CA ILE A 168 -1.58 10.85 17.88
C ILE A 168 -1.38 12.15 17.12
N ARG A 169 -0.73 13.12 17.77
CA ARG A 169 -0.39 14.41 17.16
C ARG A 169 1.04 14.35 16.60
N ILE A 170 1.19 14.71 15.34
CA ILE A 170 2.45 14.62 14.61
C ILE A 170 2.71 15.98 13.94
N GLU A 171 3.83 16.61 14.26
CA GLU A 171 4.28 17.79 13.52
C GLU A 171 4.81 17.37 12.16
N THR A 172 4.28 17.99 11.11
CA THR A 172 4.59 17.64 9.72
C THR A 172 4.82 18.90 8.88
N LYS A 173 5.57 18.71 7.80
CA LYS A 173 5.63 19.64 6.68
C LYS A 173 4.61 19.20 5.63
N ARG A 174 3.73 20.12 5.25
CA ARG A 174 2.79 19.90 4.16
C ARG A 174 3.43 20.30 2.84
N PHE A 175 3.41 19.37 1.88
CA PHE A 175 3.85 19.59 0.50
C PHE A 175 2.69 19.44 -0.46
N SER A 176 2.71 20.24 -1.53
CA SER A 176 1.79 20.14 -2.68
C SER A 176 2.59 19.77 -3.91
N GLU A 177 2.21 18.68 -4.59
CA GLU A 177 2.75 18.23 -5.88
C GLU A 177 1.71 18.46 -6.96
N THR A 178 1.89 19.51 -7.77
CA THR A 178 1.03 19.74 -8.94
C THR A 178 1.65 19.13 -10.17
N CYS A 179 0.91 18.21 -10.80
CA CYS A 179 1.30 17.50 -12.01
C CYS A 179 0.37 17.88 -13.15
N PHE A 180 0.90 18.09 -14.35
CA PHE A 180 0.13 18.47 -15.53
C PHE A 180 0.75 17.92 -16.81
N ASN A 181 -0.07 17.71 -17.80
CA ASN A 181 0.27 17.56 -19.21
C ASN A 181 -0.73 18.38 -20.05
N PRO A 182 -0.66 18.38 -21.39
CA PRO A 182 -1.59 19.19 -22.22
C PRO A 182 -3.06 18.92 -21.96
N ASP A 183 -3.43 17.70 -21.56
CA ASP A 183 -4.83 17.26 -21.48
C ASP A 183 -5.35 17.27 -20.02
N GLN A 184 -4.48 17.20 -19.03
CA GLN A 184 -4.87 16.84 -17.68
C GLN A 184 -3.99 17.49 -16.61
N SER A 185 -4.58 17.76 -15.43
CA SER A 185 -3.84 18.20 -14.26
C SER A 185 -4.45 17.65 -12.98
N PHE A 186 -3.60 17.44 -11.95
CA PHE A 186 -4.02 17.05 -10.60
C PHE A 186 -3.02 17.56 -9.57
N THR A 187 -3.41 17.52 -8.30
CA THR A 187 -2.55 17.94 -7.19
C THR A 187 -2.55 16.90 -6.09
N ASN A 188 -1.39 16.36 -5.77
CA ASN A 188 -1.18 15.51 -4.61
C ASN A 188 -0.73 16.33 -3.40
N ILE A 189 -1.03 15.83 -2.20
CA ILE A 189 -0.64 16.47 -0.95
C ILE A 189 0.01 15.42 -0.06
N TYR A 190 1.12 15.81 0.59
CA TYR A 190 1.88 14.96 1.50
C TYR A 190 2.13 15.69 2.81
N TRP A 191 1.92 15.00 3.94
CA TRP A 191 2.29 15.46 5.27
C TRP A 191 3.43 14.58 5.78
N VAL A 192 4.61 15.18 5.89
CA VAL A 192 5.89 14.50 6.09
C VAL A 192 6.53 15.00 7.39
N ASP A 193 6.93 14.10 8.28
CA ASP A 193 7.60 14.46 9.52
C ASP A 193 9.09 14.83 9.30
N HIS A 194 9.78 15.14 10.40
CA HIS A 194 11.21 15.46 10.36
C HIS A 194 12.10 14.25 9.96
N ALA A 195 11.63 13.03 10.20
CA ALA A 195 12.30 11.78 9.78
C ALA A 195 12.01 11.40 8.32
N LYS A 196 11.33 12.27 7.57
CA LYS A 196 10.94 12.05 6.16
C LYS A 196 9.90 10.93 5.98
N VAL A 197 9.13 10.63 7.02
CA VAL A 197 8.01 9.68 6.94
C VAL A 197 6.76 10.42 6.48
N VAL A 198 6.10 9.91 5.45
CA VAL A 198 4.77 10.36 5.03
C VAL A 198 3.74 9.74 5.96
N HIS A 199 3.13 10.54 6.84
CA HIS A 199 2.10 10.09 7.77
C HIS A 199 0.70 10.17 7.20
N LYS A 200 0.47 11.15 6.34
CA LYS A 200 -0.80 11.37 5.68
C LYS A 200 -0.56 11.81 4.24
N SER A 201 -1.41 11.38 3.33
CA SER A 201 -1.36 11.85 1.95
C SER A 201 -2.73 11.90 1.30
N GLN A 202 -2.84 12.72 0.25
CA GLN A 202 -3.89 12.70 -0.75
C GLN A 202 -3.22 12.53 -2.10
N GLN A 203 -3.42 11.41 -2.77
CA GLN A 203 -2.70 11.07 -3.99
C GLN A 203 -3.66 10.66 -5.09
N PHE A 204 -3.47 11.25 -6.27
CA PHE A 204 -4.25 10.94 -7.46
C PHE A 204 -3.97 9.52 -7.93
N LEU A 205 -5.04 8.76 -8.16
CA LEU A 205 -4.97 7.42 -8.74
C LEU A 205 -5.23 7.46 -10.24
N ASN A 206 -6.40 7.92 -10.63
CA ASN A 206 -6.86 8.13 -11.99
C ASN A 206 -8.15 8.96 -12.00
N PHE A 207 -8.65 9.35 -13.16
CA PHE A 207 -9.87 10.17 -13.27
C PHE A 207 -11.15 9.44 -12.86
N SER A 208 -11.20 8.12 -12.91
CA SER A 208 -12.37 7.34 -12.49
C SER A 208 -12.48 7.24 -10.96
N LEU A 209 -11.38 7.02 -10.28
CA LEU A 209 -11.32 6.89 -8.82
C LEU A 209 -11.06 8.22 -8.10
N GLY A 210 -10.44 9.20 -8.79
CA GLY A 210 -9.99 10.42 -8.15
C GLY A 210 -8.77 10.19 -7.28
N TYR A 211 -8.88 10.54 -6.00
CA TYR A 211 -7.79 10.50 -5.03
C TYR A 211 -7.96 9.38 -4.02
N ALA A 212 -6.84 8.78 -3.63
CA ALA A 212 -6.73 8.04 -2.39
C ALA A 212 -6.22 8.97 -1.29
N LEU A 213 -6.89 8.94 -0.14
CA LEU A 213 -6.39 9.52 1.10
C LEU A 213 -5.80 8.39 1.92
N THR A 214 -4.57 8.56 2.40
CA THR A 214 -3.92 7.55 3.24
C THR A 214 -3.45 8.14 4.54
N GLU A 215 -3.58 7.38 5.64
CA GLU A 215 -3.04 7.73 6.95
C GLU A 215 -2.31 6.52 7.54
N LYS A 216 -1.04 6.71 7.91
CA LYS A 216 -0.24 5.69 8.58
C LYS A 216 -0.66 5.64 10.05
N LEU A 217 -1.26 4.51 10.46
CA LEU A 217 -1.80 4.34 11.81
C LEU A 217 -0.74 3.85 12.78
N ARG A 218 0.22 3.05 12.23
CA ARG A 218 1.33 2.48 12.99
C ARG A 218 2.53 2.16 12.08
#